data_6fb7a6f477a49d651afae276775a176a
#
_entry.id   6fb7a6f477a49d651afae276775a176a
#
_cell.length_a   1.000
_cell.length_b   1.000
_cell.length_c   1.000
_cell.angle_alpha   90.00
_cell.angle_beta   90.00
_cell.angle_gamma   90.00
#
_symmetry.space_group_name_H-M   'P 1'
#
loop_
_entity.id
_entity.type
_entity.pdbx_description
1 polymer ?
#
loop_
_entity_poly.entity_id
_entity_poly.type
_entity_poly.pdbx_seq_one_letter_code
_entity_poly.pdbx_strand_id
1 'polypeptide(L)'
;MKHVIIYTTVLVFCLLTFTSCGKESPTPIQPETDQTVIPGCAGMTLGTLAKVFAQLPLEEEHLQEVHRAAISSLSNGYDEEYTLHQLLNAPGCGVGETPTKATSPERPLRDLLFDYFSSQSATKSGARDAQELLNALSESEVQIYWPFSEDWDGTYPIITFDPGYNSEYNYGYMIEKTEEGLHVIDSVFVDEEVARAHAVWVINTNVDASHTPANFFIPATSPDSIITSAHTESPAHTAGTGDSASPYSIPRRLMFKSITMLRHYDPWYRGGSEFWVKCGAVNGFSASTEAELRLYSPSVTDFMVVVPRKYLDQKLDMNSIILTDFTNQMDNLAFLITEDDGGTQSSWKCSATVKIKSKSYGFDVDIPYNEKDDIVWRGQLSASFFQSEDVVSGRFGDVVLEFALE
;
A
#
# COMPACT_ATOMS: atom_id res chain seq x y z
N MET A 1 -15.72 92.55 1.87
CA MET A 1 -14.68 91.94 1.07
C MET A 1 -14.43 90.55 1.65
N LYS A 2 -14.98 89.51 1.06
CA LYS A 2 -14.83 88.12 1.53
C LYS A 2 -14.13 87.37 0.44
N HIS A 3 -12.92 86.82 0.72
CA HIS A 3 -12.20 85.98 -0.18
C HIS A 3 -12.79 84.57 -0.12
N VAL A 4 -13.21 84.05 -1.28
CA VAL A 4 -13.62 82.68 -1.46
C VAL A 4 -12.39 81.91 -1.98
N ILE A 5 -11.92 80.95 -1.17
CA ILE A 5 -10.86 80.02 -1.54
C ILE A 5 -11.52 78.77 -2.16
N ILE A 6 -11.28 78.53 -3.44
CA ILE A 6 -11.72 77.32 -4.15
C ILE A 6 -10.64 76.25 -3.98
N TYR A 7 -10.98 75.17 -3.27
CA TYR A 7 -10.14 73.94 -3.22
C TYR A 7 -10.50 73.06 -4.44
N THR A 8 -9.58 72.97 -5.34
CA THR A 8 -9.63 72.00 -6.42
C THR A 8 -9.12 70.65 -5.89
N THR A 9 -10.02 69.71 -5.64
CA THR A 9 -9.71 68.34 -5.29
C THR A 9 -9.36 67.58 -6.55
N VAL A 10 -8.07 67.26 -6.74
CA VAL A 10 -7.61 66.34 -7.82
C VAL A 10 -7.89 64.93 -7.34
N LEU A 11 -8.90 64.32 -7.95
CA LEU A 11 -9.20 62.88 -7.73
C LEU A 11 -8.25 62.04 -8.60
N VAL A 12 -7.16 61.52 -8.01
CA VAL A 12 -6.28 60.55 -8.65
C VAL A 12 -6.99 59.22 -8.58
N PHE A 13 -7.54 58.78 -9.73
CA PHE A 13 -8.09 57.45 -9.91
C PHE A 13 -6.94 56.45 -10.12
N CYS A 14 -6.45 55.82 -9.02
CA CYS A 14 -5.60 54.66 -9.14
C CYS A 14 -6.40 53.49 -9.71
N LEU A 15 -6.27 53.24 -11.01
CA LEU A 15 -6.65 51.97 -11.62
C LEU A 15 -5.72 50.88 -11.07
N LEU A 16 -6.14 50.22 -9.99
CA LEU A 16 -5.58 48.94 -9.60
C LEU A 16 -6.03 47.92 -10.65
N THR A 17 -5.19 47.65 -11.62
CA THR A 17 -5.31 46.47 -12.47
C THR A 17 -5.01 45.27 -11.58
N PHE A 18 -6.04 44.62 -11.05
CA PHE A 18 -5.95 43.27 -10.58
C PHE A 18 -5.57 42.38 -11.76
N THR A 19 -4.31 42.10 -11.93
CA THR A 19 -3.90 40.94 -12.70
C THR A 19 -4.35 39.75 -11.89
N SER A 20 -5.57 39.28 -12.18
CA SER A 20 -5.99 37.92 -11.84
C SER A 20 -4.97 37.01 -12.51
N CYS A 21 -4.11 36.38 -11.70
CA CYS A 21 -3.41 35.19 -12.11
C CYS A 21 -4.50 34.11 -12.27
N GLY A 22 -5.18 34.12 -13.39
CA GLY A 22 -5.96 32.96 -13.81
C GLY A 22 -4.97 31.82 -13.91
N LYS A 23 -5.15 30.77 -13.10
CA LYS A 23 -4.62 29.46 -13.46
C LYS A 23 -5.13 29.20 -14.85
N GLU A 24 -4.26 29.31 -15.85
CA GLU A 24 -4.56 28.81 -17.18
C GLU A 24 -4.85 27.32 -16.96
N SER A 25 -6.06 26.91 -17.24
CA SER A 25 -6.37 25.49 -17.35
C SER A 25 -5.35 24.91 -18.32
N PRO A 26 -4.55 23.92 -17.90
CA PRO A 26 -3.58 23.35 -18.82
C PRO A 26 -4.33 22.91 -20.06
N THR A 27 -3.86 23.35 -21.22
CA THR A 27 -4.37 22.87 -22.51
C THR A 27 -4.27 21.35 -22.45
N PRO A 28 -5.32 20.60 -22.83
CA PRO A 28 -5.26 19.15 -22.83
C PRO A 28 -4.07 18.71 -23.69
N ILE A 29 -2.96 18.40 -23.07
CA ILE A 29 -1.89 17.66 -23.73
C ILE A 29 -2.50 16.27 -23.82
N GLN A 30 -2.87 15.85 -25.03
CA GLN A 30 -3.18 14.45 -25.24
C GLN A 30 -1.99 13.67 -24.71
N PRO A 31 -2.22 12.69 -23.82
CA PRO A 31 -1.14 11.87 -23.32
C PRO A 31 -0.54 11.12 -24.50
N GLU A 32 0.53 11.67 -25.07
CA GLU A 32 1.36 10.92 -26.01
C GLU A 32 2.07 9.84 -25.22
N THR A 33 1.52 8.60 -25.32
CA THR A 33 2.31 7.41 -25.60
C THR A 33 3.30 6.89 -24.58
N ASP A 34 3.03 6.94 -23.28
CA ASP A 34 3.72 5.97 -22.41
C ASP A 34 2.72 5.29 -21.46
N GLN A 35 1.66 4.74 -22.07
CA GLN A 35 0.67 3.98 -21.34
C GLN A 35 1.25 2.59 -21.09
N THR A 36 1.30 2.21 -19.82
CA THR A 36 1.72 0.88 -19.38
C THR A 36 0.89 -0.18 -20.12
N VAL A 37 1.57 -1.01 -20.90
CA VAL A 37 0.95 -2.13 -21.63
C VAL A 37 0.75 -3.28 -20.65
N ILE A 38 -0.46 -3.83 -20.61
CA ILE A 38 -0.83 -4.95 -19.74
C ILE A 38 -0.19 -6.23 -20.30
N PRO A 39 0.66 -6.93 -19.55
CA PRO A 39 1.30 -8.16 -20.00
C PRO A 39 0.26 -9.21 -20.43
N GLY A 40 0.51 -9.88 -21.55
CA GLY A 40 -0.40 -10.92 -22.07
C GLY A 40 -1.67 -10.42 -22.78
N CYS A 41 -1.97 -9.12 -22.75
CA CYS A 41 -3.22 -8.55 -23.26
C CYS A 41 -3.04 -7.78 -24.58
N ALA A 42 -2.47 -8.42 -25.62
CA ALA A 42 -2.49 -7.98 -27.03
C ALA A 42 -2.42 -6.45 -27.30
N GLY A 43 -1.53 -5.75 -26.62
CA GLY A 43 -1.35 -4.29 -26.77
C GLY A 43 -2.38 -3.43 -26.03
N MET A 44 -3.21 -4.00 -25.16
CA MET A 44 -4.08 -3.25 -24.26
C MET A 44 -3.24 -2.49 -23.24
N THR A 45 -3.58 -1.23 -23.01
CA THR A 45 -2.97 -0.37 -22.00
C THR A 45 -3.93 -0.12 -20.85
N LEU A 46 -3.43 0.35 -19.70
CA LEU A 46 -4.26 0.73 -18.56
C LEU A 46 -5.29 1.80 -18.96
N GLY A 47 -4.88 2.80 -19.76
CA GLY A 47 -5.80 3.82 -20.27
C GLY A 47 -6.88 3.26 -21.22
N THR A 48 -6.54 2.27 -22.06
CA THR A 48 -7.53 1.58 -22.89
C THR A 48 -8.53 0.81 -22.02
N LEU A 49 -8.05 0.13 -20.98
CA LEU A 49 -8.92 -0.61 -20.07
C LEU A 49 -9.80 0.34 -19.24
N ALA A 50 -9.27 1.47 -18.77
CA ALA A 50 -10.06 2.51 -18.09
C ALA A 50 -11.20 3.02 -18.99
N LYS A 51 -10.93 3.22 -20.29
CA LYS A 51 -11.96 3.60 -21.27
C LYS A 51 -13.01 2.50 -21.45
N VAL A 52 -12.60 1.23 -21.44
CA VAL A 52 -13.55 0.10 -21.48
C VAL A 52 -14.48 0.15 -20.27
N PHE A 53 -13.97 0.28 -19.05
CA PHE A 53 -14.79 0.39 -17.85
C PHE A 53 -15.77 1.57 -17.92
N ALA A 54 -15.35 2.72 -18.44
CA ALA A 54 -16.21 3.87 -18.60
C ALA A 54 -17.34 3.67 -19.62
N GLN A 55 -17.18 2.74 -20.57
CA GLN A 55 -18.18 2.43 -21.61
C GLN A 55 -19.12 1.29 -21.20
N LEU A 56 -18.86 0.61 -20.07
CA LEU A 56 -19.77 -0.43 -19.58
C LEU A 56 -21.11 0.17 -19.15
N PRO A 57 -22.23 -0.53 -19.32
CA PRO A 57 -23.55 -0.12 -18.82
C PRO A 57 -23.62 -0.35 -17.30
N LEU A 58 -22.86 0.44 -16.55
CA LEU A 58 -22.78 0.31 -15.10
C LEU A 58 -24.12 0.66 -14.45
N GLU A 59 -24.52 -0.16 -13.50
CA GLU A 59 -25.67 0.06 -12.62
C GLU A 59 -25.19 0.12 -11.18
N GLU A 60 -26.06 0.52 -10.26
CA GLU A 60 -25.73 0.66 -8.84
C GLU A 60 -25.15 -0.62 -8.23
N GLU A 61 -25.63 -1.79 -8.65
CA GLU A 61 -25.11 -3.10 -8.17
C GLU A 61 -23.64 -3.30 -8.51
N HIS A 62 -23.16 -2.80 -9.67
CA HIS A 62 -21.76 -2.89 -10.07
C HIS A 62 -20.89 -1.93 -9.26
N LEU A 63 -21.39 -0.71 -8.98
CA LEU A 63 -20.70 0.24 -8.10
C LEU A 63 -20.57 -0.33 -6.67
N GLN A 64 -21.65 -0.96 -6.16
CA GLN A 64 -21.64 -1.63 -4.87
C GLN A 64 -20.73 -2.88 -4.85
N GLU A 65 -20.59 -3.58 -5.97
CA GLU A 65 -19.64 -4.69 -6.11
C GLU A 65 -18.21 -4.22 -5.88
N VAL A 66 -17.79 -3.19 -6.61
CA VAL A 66 -16.43 -2.63 -6.50
C VAL A 66 -16.20 -2.01 -5.12
N HIS A 67 -17.16 -1.23 -4.62
CA HIS A 67 -17.06 -0.62 -3.29
C HIS A 67 -16.88 -1.65 -2.17
N ARG A 68 -17.71 -2.69 -2.16
CA ARG A 68 -17.59 -3.76 -1.16
C ARG A 68 -16.25 -4.46 -1.22
N ALA A 69 -15.73 -4.74 -2.42
CA ALA A 69 -14.44 -5.39 -2.60
C ALA A 69 -13.29 -4.51 -2.09
N ALA A 70 -13.28 -3.21 -2.43
CA ALA A 70 -12.28 -2.26 -1.95
C ALA A 70 -12.28 -2.12 -0.42
N ILE A 71 -13.45 -1.95 0.20
CA ILE A 71 -13.59 -1.87 1.66
C ILE A 71 -13.18 -3.18 2.35
N SER A 72 -13.50 -4.33 1.75
CA SER A 72 -13.09 -5.62 2.29
C SER A 72 -11.58 -5.80 2.24
N SER A 73 -10.92 -5.41 1.16
CA SER A 73 -9.46 -5.43 1.05
C SER A 73 -8.81 -4.58 2.13
N LEU A 74 -9.28 -3.34 2.31
CA LEU A 74 -8.81 -2.45 3.35
C LEU A 74 -8.95 -3.06 4.76
N SER A 75 -10.07 -3.74 5.03
CA SER A 75 -10.31 -4.41 6.32
C SER A 75 -9.39 -5.61 6.55
N ASN A 76 -8.83 -6.16 5.50
CA ASN A 76 -7.90 -7.29 5.53
C ASN A 76 -6.41 -6.83 5.50
N GLY A 77 -6.13 -5.53 5.64
CA GLY A 77 -4.78 -4.97 5.72
C GLY A 77 -4.14 -4.68 4.37
N TYR A 78 -4.86 -4.84 3.27
CA TYR A 78 -4.47 -4.39 1.94
C TYR A 78 -4.86 -2.92 1.72
N ASP A 79 -4.62 -2.40 0.54
CA ASP A 79 -5.13 -1.07 0.18
C ASP A 79 -6.60 -1.14 -0.29
N GLU A 80 -7.17 -0.03 -0.72
CA GLU A 80 -8.53 0.11 -1.26
C GLU A 80 -8.62 -0.43 -2.69
N GLU A 81 -8.38 -1.72 -2.84
CA GLU A 81 -8.14 -2.38 -4.12
C GLU A 81 -9.16 -3.48 -4.46
N TYR A 82 -9.45 -3.61 -5.74
CA TYR A 82 -10.19 -4.72 -6.32
C TYR A 82 -9.43 -5.28 -7.51
N THR A 83 -8.61 -6.30 -7.29
CA THR A 83 -7.77 -6.88 -8.34
C THR A 83 -8.63 -7.50 -9.44
N LEU A 84 -8.14 -7.49 -10.70
CA LEU A 84 -8.86 -8.17 -11.78
C LEU A 84 -8.93 -9.68 -11.55
N HIS A 85 -8.01 -10.24 -10.77
CA HIS A 85 -8.12 -11.63 -10.33
C HIS A 85 -9.41 -11.86 -9.51
N GLN A 86 -9.68 -11.06 -8.49
CA GLN A 86 -10.92 -11.14 -7.70
C GLN A 86 -12.14 -10.83 -8.54
N LEU A 87 -12.12 -9.73 -9.30
CA LEU A 87 -13.23 -9.33 -10.15
C LEU A 87 -13.69 -10.46 -11.07
N LEU A 88 -12.75 -11.20 -11.66
CA LEU A 88 -13.04 -12.25 -12.63
C LEU A 88 -13.37 -13.61 -12.00
N ASN A 89 -12.75 -13.96 -10.85
CA ASN A 89 -12.88 -15.28 -10.24
C ASN A 89 -13.76 -15.31 -8.97
N ALA A 90 -13.84 -14.18 -8.24
CA ALA A 90 -14.57 -14.06 -6.98
C ALA A 90 -15.30 -12.72 -6.89
N PRO A 91 -16.29 -12.45 -7.77
CA PRO A 91 -16.94 -11.15 -7.88
C PRO A 91 -17.47 -10.63 -6.54
N GLY A 92 -17.17 -9.36 -6.23
CA GLY A 92 -17.55 -8.68 -5.01
C GLY A 92 -16.75 -9.07 -3.76
N CYS A 93 -15.67 -9.84 -3.93
CA CYS A 93 -14.73 -10.17 -2.87
C CYS A 93 -13.45 -9.37 -3.05
N GLY A 94 -12.98 -8.71 -1.99
CA GLY A 94 -11.68 -8.07 -1.95
C GLY A 94 -10.55 -9.05 -1.68
N VAL A 95 -9.30 -8.54 -1.71
CA VAL A 95 -8.12 -9.34 -1.39
C VAL A 95 -8.21 -9.83 0.05
N GLY A 96 -7.84 -11.09 0.28
CA GLY A 96 -7.95 -11.73 1.60
C GLY A 96 -9.35 -12.21 1.98
N GLU A 97 -10.36 -12.03 1.12
CA GLU A 97 -11.73 -12.49 1.35
C GLU A 97 -12.04 -13.77 0.55
N THR A 98 -12.89 -14.61 1.10
CA THR A 98 -13.40 -15.80 0.43
C THR A 98 -14.83 -15.60 -0.07
N PRO A 99 -15.18 -16.04 -1.30
CA PRO A 99 -16.50 -15.89 -1.85
C PRO A 99 -17.57 -16.57 -0.98
N THR A 100 -18.65 -15.85 -0.75
CA THR A 100 -19.87 -16.38 -0.13
C THR A 100 -21.06 -16.11 -1.04
N LYS A 101 -22.17 -16.83 -0.83
CA LYS A 101 -23.39 -16.59 -1.61
C LYS A 101 -23.93 -15.16 -1.44
N ALA A 102 -23.59 -14.50 -0.32
CA ALA A 102 -24.03 -13.13 -0.03
C ALA A 102 -23.19 -12.06 -0.71
N THR A 103 -21.95 -12.38 -1.12
CA THR A 103 -21.01 -11.44 -1.74
C THR A 103 -21.12 -11.38 -3.26
N SER A 104 -21.71 -12.39 -3.90
CA SER A 104 -21.82 -12.46 -5.36
C SER A 104 -23.04 -11.67 -5.84
N PRO A 105 -22.87 -10.62 -6.67
CA PRO A 105 -24.00 -9.91 -7.30
C PRO A 105 -24.73 -10.81 -8.31
N GLU A 106 -25.97 -10.46 -8.64
CA GLU A 106 -26.78 -11.22 -9.59
C GLU A 106 -26.15 -11.20 -11.01
N ARG A 107 -25.72 -10.01 -11.44
CA ARG A 107 -24.95 -9.82 -12.67
C ARG A 107 -23.64 -9.10 -12.34
N PRO A 108 -22.55 -9.82 -12.15
CA PRO A 108 -21.27 -9.21 -11.76
C PRO A 108 -20.65 -8.40 -12.89
N LEU A 109 -19.76 -7.48 -12.52
CA LEU A 109 -19.03 -6.60 -13.45
C LEU A 109 -18.24 -7.41 -14.51
N ARG A 110 -17.75 -8.59 -14.16
CA ARG A 110 -17.08 -9.51 -15.12
C ARG A 110 -17.98 -9.89 -16.31
N ASP A 111 -19.31 -10.00 -16.11
CA ASP A 111 -20.24 -10.37 -17.17
C ASP A 111 -20.41 -9.21 -18.17
N LEU A 112 -20.38 -7.96 -17.68
CA LEU A 112 -20.34 -6.77 -18.53
C LEU A 112 -19.06 -6.70 -19.38
N LEU A 113 -17.91 -7.02 -18.77
CA LEU A 113 -16.63 -7.07 -19.48
C LEU A 113 -16.65 -8.16 -20.56
N PHE A 114 -17.16 -9.35 -20.22
CA PHE A 114 -17.29 -10.44 -21.19
C PHE A 114 -18.18 -10.06 -22.39
N ASP A 115 -19.34 -9.47 -22.11
CA ASP A 115 -20.28 -9.02 -23.14
C ASP A 115 -19.66 -7.92 -24.02
N TYR A 116 -18.95 -6.97 -23.41
CA TYR A 116 -18.24 -5.91 -24.11
C TYR A 116 -17.20 -6.49 -25.08
N PHE A 117 -16.26 -7.30 -24.61
CA PHE A 117 -15.20 -7.87 -25.43
C PHE A 117 -15.75 -8.83 -26.50
N SER A 118 -16.79 -9.62 -26.17
CA SER A 118 -17.46 -10.49 -27.13
C SER A 118 -18.09 -9.74 -28.28
N SER A 119 -18.63 -8.52 -28.00
CA SER A 119 -19.27 -7.66 -29.00
C SER A 119 -18.28 -6.98 -29.94
N GLN A 120 -17.05 -6.73 -29.49
CA GLN A 120 -15.99 -6.09 -30.29
C GLN A 120 -15.38 -7.00 -31.35
N SER A 121 -15.53 -8.32 -31.22
CA SER A 121 -14.99 -9.26 -32.18
C SER A 121 -15.92 -9.42 -33.39
N ALA A 122 -15.43 -9.04 -34.56
CA ALA A 122 -16.17 -9.18 -35.82
C ALA A 122 -16.31 -10.62 -36.31
N THR A 123 -15.75 -11.60 -35.57
CA THR A 123 -15.68 -13.02 -35.99
C THR A 123 -16.57 -13.91 -35.12
N LYS A 124 -16.88 -15.11 -35.62
CA LYS A 124 -17.63 -16.14 -34.86
C LYS A 124 -16.89 -16.64 -33.62
N SER A 125 -15.60 -16.26 -33.43
CA SER A 125 -14.76 -16.61 -32.29
C SER A 125 -14.84 -15.59 -31.12
N GLY A 126 -15.66 -14.53 -31.25
CA GLY A 126 -15.69 -13.41 -30.28
C GLY A 126 -15.78 -13.82 -28.81
N ALA A 127 -16.64 -14.76 -28.48
CA ALA A 127 -16.75 -15.26 -27.10
C ALA A 127 -15.49 -15.99 -26.62
N ARG A 128 -14.79 -16.70 -27.51
CA ARG A 128 -13.53 -17.36 -27.17
C ARG A 128 -12.41 -16.36 -27.00
N ASP A 129 -12.31 -15.39 -27.90
CA ASP A 129 -11.29 -14.35 -27.87
C ASP A 129 -11.49 -13.48 -26.60
N ALA A 130 -12.74 -13.19 -26.22
CA ALA A 130 -13.09 -12.50 -24.99
C ALA A 130 -12.66 -13.29 -23.74
N GLN A 131 -12.92 -14.59 -23.70
CA GLN A 131 -12.51 -15.43 -22.57
C GLN A 131 -10.98 -15.54 -22.44
N GLU A 132 -10.26 -15.65 -23.55
CA GLU A 132 -8.79 -15.65 -23.56
C GLU A 132 -8.23 -14.34 -23.03
N LEU A 133 -8.83 -13.19 -23.41
CA LEU A 133 -8.46 -11.87 -22.89
C LEU A 133 -8.76 -11.73 -21.40
N LEU A 134 -9.94 -12.16 -20.94
CA LEU A 134 -10.28 -12.11 -19.52
C LEU A 134 -9.36 -13.02 -18.68
N ASN A 135 -8.96 -14.16 -19.20
CA ASN A 135 -7.99 -15.01 -18.51
C ASN A 135 -6.63 -14.29 -18.36
N ALA A 136 -6.15 -13.63 -19.43
CA ALA A 136 -4.90 -12.85 -19.37
C ALA A 136 -5.01 -11.67 -18.38
N LEU A 137 -6.16 -10.99 -18.35
CA LEU A 137 -6.42 -9.92 -17.36
C LEU A 137 -6.46 -10.47 -15.92
N SER A 138 -7.02 -11.65 -15.71
CA SER A 138 -7.05 -12.32 -14.40
C SER A 138 -5.65 -12.74 -13.90
N GLU A 139 -4.74 -13.01 -14.81
CA GLU A 139 -3.34 -13.38 -14.50
C GLU A 139 -2.44 -12.15 -14.41
N SER A 140 -2.95 -10.96 -14.76
CA SER A 140 -2.22 -9.71 -14.66
C SER A 140 -2.28 -9.14 -13.22
N GLU A 141 -1.34 -8.27 -12.89
CA GLU A 141 -1.31 -7.53 -11.63
C GLU A 141 -2.20 -6.28 -11.66
N VAL A 142 -3.13 -6.19 -12.62
CA VAL A 142 -4.02 -5.03 -12.79
C VAL A 142 -5.15 -5.07 -11.78
N GLN A 143 -5.51 -3.89 -11.30
CA GLN A 143 -6.59 -3.69 -10.33
C GLN A 143 -7.40 -2.42 -10.59
N ILE A 144 -8.55 -2.32 -9.93
CA ILE A 144 -9.26 -1.08 -9.67
C ILE A 144 -8.83 -0.63 -8.28
N TYR A 145 -8.09 0.46 -8.19
CA TYR A 145 -7.81 1.14 -6.93
C TYR A 145 -8.86 2.24 -6.73
N TRP A 146 -9.48 2.29 -5.56
CA TRP A 146 -10.51 3.28 -5.24
C TRP A 146 -10.13 4.12 -4.02
N PRO A 147 -9.31 5.18 -4.18
CA PRO A 147 -8.89 6.02 -3.06
C PRO A 147 -10.11 6.66 -2.36
N PHE A 148 -10.08 6.66 -1.03
CA PHE A 148 -11.15 7.22 -0.19
C PHE A 148 -12.53 6.55 -0.41
N SER A 149 -12.53 5.26 -0.68
CA SER A 149 -13.75 4.49 -0.98
C SER A 149 -14.77 4.52 0.15
N GLU A 150 -14.34 4.69 1.41
CA GLU A 150 -15.22 4.78 2.58
C GLU A 150 -16.11 6.02 2.61
N ASP A 151 -15.73 7.08 1.89
CA ASP A 151 -16.48 8.33 1.79
C ASP A 151 -17.47 8.35 0.61
N TRP A 152 -17.64 7.21 -0.07
CA TRP A 152 -18.52 7.11 -1.24
C TRP A 152 -19.99 7.42 -0.92
N ASP A 153 -20.58 8.34 -1.67
CA ASP A 153 -21.94 8.85 -1.50
C ASP A 153 -22.99 8.23 -2.45
N GLY A 154 -22.59 7.23 -3.25
CA GLY A 154 -23.45 6.58 -4.24
C GLY A 154 -23.36 7.20 -5.66
N THR A 155 -22.48 8.17 -5.86
CA THR A 155 -22.25 8.77 -7.20
C THR A 155 -21.48 7.82 -8.12
N TYR A 156 -21.62 8.04 -9.46
CA TYR A 156 -20.83 7.34 -10.45
C TYR A 156 -19.37 7.80 -10.39
N PRO A 157 -18.39 6.88 -10.49
CA PRO A 157 -16.99 7.24 -10.41
C PRO A 157 -16.49 7.94 -11.66
N ILE A 158 -15.48 8.80 -11.49
CA ILE A 158 -14.58 9.17 -12.57
C ILE A 158 -13.59 8.02 -12.72
N ILE A 159 -13.41 7.49 -13.93
CA ILE A 159 -12.49 6.37 -14.19
C ILE A 159 -11.23 6.92 -14.82
N THR A 160 -10.10 6.71 -14.18
CA THR A 160 -8.77 7.12 -14.64
C THR A 160 -7.78 5.93 -14.59
N PHE A 161 -6.50 6.17 -14.82
CA PHE A 161 -5.48 5.12 -14.86
C PHE A 161 -4.12 5.67 -14.44
N ASP A 162 -3.16 4.80 -14.09
CA ASP A 162 -1.77 5.18 -13.88
C ASP A 162 -1.15 5.58 -15.23
N PRO A 163 -0.67 6.83 -15.38
CA PRO A 163 -0.07 7.29 -16.63
C PRO A 163 1.32 6.69 -16.92
N GLY A 164 1.89 5.91 -15.99
CA GLY A 164 3.22 5.28 -16.14
C GLY A 164 4.40 6.20 -15.81
N TYR A 165 4.15 7.43 -15.37
CA TYR A 165 5.17 8.39 -14.93
C TYR A 165 4.66 9.18 -13.72
N ASN A 166 5.58 9.66 -12.87
CA ASN A 166 5.19 10.43 -11.70
C ASN A 166 4.58 11.77 -12.12
N SER A 167 3.32 11.96 -11.78
CA SER A 167 2.54 13.17 -12.01
C SER A 167 1.65 13.44 -10.80
N GLU A 168 1.33 14.69 -10.54
CA GLU A 168 0.35 15.06 -9.51
C GLU A 168 -1.10 14.94 -10.00
N TYR A 169 -1.31 14.73 -11.31
CA TYR A 169 -2.64 14.64 -11.94
C TYR A 169 -2.64 13.70 -13.14
N ASN A 170 -3.84 13.29 -13.52
CA ASN A 170 -4.11 12.60 -14.78
C ASN A 170 -5.44 13.08 -15.36
N TYR A 171 -5.84 12.53 -16.51
CA TYR A 171 -7.16 12.70 -17.10
C TYR A 171 -7.92 11.38 -17.03
N GLY A 172 -9.24 11.46 -16.93
CA GLY A 172 -10.11 10.30 -16.83
C GLY A 172 -11.43 10.51 -17.60
N TYR A 173 -12.33 9.58 -17.38
CA TYR A 173 -13.67 9.52 -17.98
C TYR A 173 -14.71 9.71 -16.88
N MET A 174 -15.52 10.75 -16.96
CA MET A 174 -16.65 10.96 -16.05
C MET A 174 -17.90 10.29 -16.64
N ILE A 175 -18.62 9.57 -15.81
CA ILE A 175 -19.87 8.92 -16.17
C ILE A 175 -21.02 9.73 -15.60
N GLU A 176 -21.89 10.25 -16.47
CA GLU A 176 -23.12 10.94 -16.09
C GLU A 176 -24.34 10.10 -16.44
N LYS A 177 -25.26 9.98 -15.50
CA LYS A 177 -26.57 9.35 -15.74
C LYS A 177 -27.57 10.40 -16.21
N THR A 178 -28.02 10.28 -17.45
CA THR A 178 -29.03 11.15 -18.04
C THR A 178 -30.35 10.39 -18.25
N GLU A 179 -31.42 11.09 -18.67
CA GLU A 179 -32.69 10.43 -19.03
C GLU A 179 -32.55 9.48 -20.23
N GLU A 180 -31.54 9.72 -21.09
CA GLU A 180 -31.24 8.90 -22.27
C GLU A 180 -30.34 7.71 -21.99
N GLY A 181 -29.76 7.61 -20.77
CA GLY A 181 -28.84 6.55 -20.34
C GLY A 181 -27.54 7.11 -19.76
N LEU A 182 -26.49 6.30 -19.77
CA LEU A 182 -25.16 6.70 -19.32
C LEU A 182 -24.45 7.48 -20.44
N HIS A 183 -23.91 8.64 -20.08
CA HIS A 183 -23.11 9.48 -20.96
C HIS A 183 -21.69 9.57 -20.42
N VAL A 184 -20.68 9.40 -21.29
CA VAL A 184 -19.26 9.46 -20.90
C VAL A 184 -18.69 10.80 -21.38
N ILE A 185 -18.14 11.57 -20.44
CA ILE A 185 -17.36 12.79 -20.71
C ILE A 185 -15.89 12.39 -20.69
N ASP A 186 -15.21 12.62 -21.80
CA ASP A 186 -13.77 12.30 -21.97
C ASP A 186 -12.89 13.44 -21.43
N SER A 187 -11.67 13.08 -21.02
CA SER A 187 -10.61 14.03 -20.65
C SER A 187 -10.96 14.95 -19.46
N VAL A 188 -11.61 14.41 -18.45
CA VAL A 188 -11.83 15.12 -17.18
C VAL A 188 -10.52 15.14 -16.38
N PHE A 189 -10.15 16.32 -15.87
CA PHE A 189 -8.97 16.46 -14.99
C PHE A 189 -9.19 15.78 -13.65
N VAL A 190 -8.21 15.01 -13.19
CA VAL A 190 -8.26 14.28 -11.92
C VAL A 190 -6.91 14.41 -11.20
N ASP A 191 -6.96 14.94 -9.99
CA ASP A 191 -5.87 14.98 -9.02
C ASP A 191 -6.35 14.41 -7.68
N GLU A 192 -5.50 14.44 -6.66
CA GLU A 192 -5.85 13.92 -5.33
C GLU A 192 -7.01 14.72 -4.67
N GLU A 193 -7.13 16.04 -4.96
CA GLU A 193 -8.22 16.86 -4.44
C GLU A 193 -9.56 16.42 -5.04
N VAL A 194 -9.58 16.14 -6.34
CA VAL A 194 -10.74 15.57 -7.04
C VAL A 194 -11.07 14.19 -6.48
N ALA A 195 -10.08 13.33 -6.25
CA ALA A 195 -10.29 11.99 -5.69
C ALA A 195 -10.83 12.00 -4.25
N ARG A 196 -10.53 13.05 -3.48
CA ARG A 196 -11.11 13.26 -2.14
C ARG A 196 -12.57 13.78 -2.18
N ALA A 197 -12.95 14.44 -3.26
CA ALA A 197 -14.27 15.07 -3.40
C ALA A 197 -15.27 14.21 -4.20
N HIS A 198 -14.79 13.26 -4.98
CA HIS A 198 -15.58 12.43 -5.89
C HIS A 198 -15.12 10.98 -5.84
N ALA A 199 -16.03 10.04 -6.12
CA ALA A 199 -15.65 8.66 -6.39
C ALA A 199 -14.71 8.60 -7.61
N VAL A 200 -13.55 7.96 -7.45
CA VAL A 200 -12.58 7.77 -8.54
C VAL A 200 -12.11 6.32 -8.56
N TRP A 201 -12.22 5.67 -9.72
CA TRP A 201 -11.62 4.38 -9.96
C TRP A 201 -10.32 4.59 -10.76
N VAL A 202 -9.22 4.14 -10.22
CA VAL A 202 -7.93 4.18 -10.89
C VAL A 202 -7.58 2.78 -11.38
N ILE A 203 -7.36 2.63 -12.68
CA ILE A 203 -6.84 1.39 -13.24
C ILE A 203 -5.31 1.47 -13.17
N ASN A 204 -4.71 0.69 -12.28
CA ASN A 204 -3.28 0.63 -12.08
C ASN A 204 -2.78 -0.82 -11.97
N THR A 205 -1.51 -1.02 -11.67
CA THR A 205 -0.92 -2.32 -11.38
C THR A 205 -0.56 -2.38 -9.90
N ASN A 206 -0.86 -3.52 -9.27
CA ASN A 206 -0.41 -3.85 -7.94
C ASN A 206 0.75 -4.85 -8.05
N VAL A 207 1.98 -4.38 -7.91
CA VAL A 207 3.18 -5.23 -7.97
C VAL A 207 3.32 -6.12 -6.74
N ASP A 208 2.60 -5.82 -5.66
CA ASP A 208 2.63 -6.50 -4.37
C ASP A 208 1.47 -7.48 -4.17
N ALA A 209 0.63 -7.68 -5.18
CA ALA A 209 -0.53 -8.60 -5.11
C ALA A 209 -0.20 -10.02 -4.63
N SER A 210 1.07 -10.44 -4.70
CA SER A 210 1.56 -11.73 -4.21
C SER A 210 1.95 -11.73 -2.72
N HIS A 211 2.03 -10.56 -2.07
CA HIS A 211 2.43 -10.42 -0.66
C HIS A 211 1.21 -10.33 0.25
N THR A 212 1.30 -10.98 1.40
CA THR A 212 0.28 -10.85 2.45
C THR A 212 0.78 -9.86 3.48
N PRO A 213 0.13 -8.71 3.68
CA PRO A 213 0.53 -7.74 4.69
C PRO A 213 0.53 -8.34 6.09
N ALA A 214 1.47 -7.93 6.93
CA ALA A 214 1.56 -8.38 8.31
C ALA A 214 0.50 -7.73 9.23
N ASN A 215 -0.16 -6.70 8.76
CA ASN A 215 -1.13 -5.92 9.53
C ASN A 215 -2.55 -6.29 9.17
N PHE A 216 -3.20 -6.95 10.11
CA PHE A 216 -4.64 -6.86 10.17
C PHE A 216 -4.95 -5.56 10.92
N PHE A 217 -5.59 -4.60 10.26
CA PHE A 217 -6.12 -3.43 10.93
C PHE A 217 -7.20 -3.90 11.91
N ILE A 218 -6.86 -3.96 13.20
CA ILE A 218 -7.86 -4.07 14.24
C ILE A 218 -8.32 -2.65 14.51
N PRO A 219 -9.54 -2.24 14.08
CA PRO A 219 -10.07 -0.96 14.51
C PRO A 219 -10.05 -0.91 16.03
N ALA A 220 -9.60 0.18 16.62
CA ALA A 220 -9.42 0.37 18.08
C ALA A 220 -10.73 0.26 18.92
N THR A 221 -11.80 -0.34 18.40
CA THR A 221 -13.12 -0.41 19.01
C THR A 221 -13.63 -1.81 19.36
N SER A 222 -12.80 -2.85 19.33
CA SER A 222 -13.23 -4.19 19.75
C SER A 222 -12.28 -4.80 20.79
N PRO A 223 -12.75 -5.05 22.04
CA PRO A 223 -11.92 -5.62 23.11
C PRO A 223 -11.55 -7.10 22.95
N ASP A 224 -12.05 -7.81 21.93
CA ASP A 224 -12.04 -9.28 21.88
C ASP A 224 -11.61 -9.88 20.51
N SER A 225 -10.51 -9.45 19.92
CA SER A 225 -10.00 -10.13 18.73
C SER A 225 -8.54 -10.52 18.91
N ILE A 226 -8.29 -11.66 19.55
CA ILE A 226 -7.00 -12.35 19.49
C ILE A 226 -7.01 -13.19 18.21
N ILE A 227 -6.39 -12.70 17.15
CA ILE A 227 -6.14 -13.48 15.94
C ILE A 227 -4.70 -14.01 16.00
N THR A 228 -4.61 -15.30 16.14
CA THR A 228 -3.37 -16.08 16.10
C THR A 228 -2.87 -16.13 14.67
N SER A 229 -1.77 -15.46 14.38
CA SER A 229 -1.03 -15.61 13.13
C SER A 229 -0.52 -17.04 12.97
N ALA A 230 -0.61 -17.58 11.77
CA ALA A 230 -0.22 -18.93 11.42
C ALA A 230 1.26 -19.20 11.75
N HIS A 231 1.50 -20.24 12.54
CA HIS A 231 2.81 -20.76 12.85
C HIS A 231 3.46 -21.41 11.63
N THR A 232 4.63 -20.92 11.27
CA THR A 232 5.61 -21.77 10.57
C THR A 232 6.32 -22.56 11.66
N GLU A 233 6.06 -23.87 11.74
CA GLU A 233 6.67 -24.75 12.72
C GLU A 233 8.16 -24.90 12.43
N SER A 234 9.01 -24.44 13.37
CA SER A 234 10.40 -24.87 13.47
C SER A 234 10.48 -26.16 14.32
N PRO A 235 11.36 -27.10 13.99
CA PRO A 235 11.40 -28.40 14.64
C PRO A 235 11.81 -28.31 16.13
N ALA A 236 11.00 -28.94 16.95
CA ALA A 236 11.21 -29.06 18.41
C ALA A 236 12.54 -29.70 18.75
N HIS A 237 13.40 -28.97 19.45
CA HIS A 237 14.54 -29.54 20.16
C HIS A 237 14.08 -30.12 21.49
N THR A 238 14.27 -31.42 21.66
CA THR A 238 14.04 -32.18 22.88
C THR A 238 14.89 -31.65 24.04
N ALA A 239 14.23 -31.24 25.11
CA ALA A 239 14.87 -30.79 26.33
C ALA A 239 15.59 -31.99 27.05
N GLY A 240 16.89 -31.85 27.18
CA GLY A 240 17.68 -32.69 28.10
C GLY A 240 17.57 -32.15 29.53
N THR A 241 17.12 -32.98 30.44
CA THR A 241 17.09 -32.74 31.89
C THR A 241 18.51 -32.65 32.45
N GLY A 242 18.90 -31.49 32.94
CA GLY A 242 20.16 -31.26 33.66
C GLY A 242 20.05 -30.05 34.57
N ASP A 243 19.91 -30.34 35.85
CA ASP A 243 19.80 -29.40 36.95
C ASP A 243 21.09 -28.59 37.13
N SER A 244 21.02 -27.26 36.88
CA SER A 244 21.83 -26.26 37.61
C SER A 244 21.30 -24.86 37.30
N ALA A 245 20.81 -24.16 38.32
CA ALA A 245 20.27 -22.82 38.27
C ALA A 245 21.30 -21.83 37.73
N SER A 246 21.21 -21.51 36.45
CA SER A 246 21.80 -20.33 35.82
C SER A 246 20.81 -19.18 35.90
N PRO A 247 21.21 -17.94 36.14
CA PRO A 247 20.30 -16.80 36.14
C PRO A 247 19.96 -16.42 34.68
N TYR A 248 19.34 -17.30 33.93
CA TYR A 248 18.83 -17.00 32.62
C TYR A 248 17.50 -16.29 32.80
N SER A 249 17.48 -15.01 32.45
CA SER A 249 16.24 -14.29 32.24
C SER A 249 15.39 -15.05 31.20
N ILE A 250 14.08 -15.16 31.46
CA ILE A 250 13.14 -15.74 30.52
C ILE A 250 13.32 -14.98 29.19
N PRO A 251 13.45 -15.69 28.05
CA PRO A 251 13.55 -15.05 26.75
C PRO A 251 12.33 -14.15 26.55
N ARG A 252 12.58 -12.93 26.10
CA ARG A 252 11.53 -11.94 25.81
C ARG A 252 11.34 -11.88 24.31
N ARG A 253 10.12 -11.59 23.88
CA ARG A 253 9.83 -11.35 22.47
C ARG A 253 10.04 -9.87 22.15
N LEU A 254 10.71 -9.60 21.04
CA LEU A 254 10.72 -8.25 20.48
C LEU A 254 9.53 -8.09 19.53
N MET A 255 8.62 -7.20 19.89
CA MET A 255 7.39 -6.92 19.14
C MET A 255 7.51 -5.61 18.38
N PHE A 256 6.96 -5.59 17.18
CA PHE A 256 6.64 -4.37 16.42
C PHE A 256 5.21 -3.95 16.78
N LYS A 257 5.04 -2.78 17.39
CA LYS A 257 3.76 -2.36 17.99
C LYS A 257 2.99 -1.36 17.15
N SER A 258 3.65 -0.49 16.41
CA SER A 258 2.97 0.49 15.55
C SER A 258 3.90 1.11 14.51
N ILE A 259 3.27 1.63 13.46
CA ILE A 259 3.89 2.49 12.46
C ILE A 259 3.10 3.78 12.32
N THR A 260 3.80 4.89 12.08
CA THR A 260 3.21 6.15 11.63
C THR A 260 4.00 6.63 10.42
N MET A 261 3.35 6.73 9.27
CA MET A 261 3.91 7.29 8.05
C MET A 261 3.83 8.82 8.11
N LEU A 262 4.94 9.52 7.77
CA LEU A 262 5.05 10.98 7.85
C LEU A 262 5.04 11.65 6.46
N ARG A 263 5.10 10.89 5.38
CA ARG A 263 4.90 11.35 4.00
C ARG A 263 4.44 10.20 3.13
N HIS A 264 3.74 10.52 2.05
CA HIS A 264 3.47 9.57 0.97
C HIS A 264 4.72 9.35 0.13
N TYR A 265 4.95 8.13 -0.30
CA TYR A 265 6.01 7.76 -1.23
C TYR A 265 5.45 7.70 -2.65
N ASP A 266 4.29 7.08 -2.83
CA ASP A 266 3.64 6.96 -4.11
C ASP A 266 2.78 8.15 -4.52
N PRO A 267 2.60 8.38 -5.84
CA PRO A 267 1.54 9.23 -6.34
C PRO A 267 0.16 8.72 -5.90
N TRP A 268 -0.81 9.65 -5.79
CA TRP A 268 -2.15 9.35 -5.27
C TRP A 268 -2.88 8.23 -6.05
N TYR A 269 -2.57 8.01 -7.31
CA TYR A 269 -3.21 7.03 -8.18
C TYR A 269 -2.53 5.64 -8.15
N ARG A 270 -1.48 5.45 -7.37
CA ARG A 270 -0.82 4.15 -7.17
C ARG A 270 -1.21 3.45 -5.89
N GLY A 271 -1.78 4.16 -4.96
CA GLY A 271 -2.22 3.57 -3.73
C GLY A 271 -1.61 4.18 -2.48
N GLY A 272 -1.62 3.43 -1.40
CA GLY A 272 -0.89 3.68 -0.18
C GLY A 272 0.60 3.46 -0.37
N SER A 273 1.35 3.44 0.72
CA SER A 273 2.78 3.11 0.70
C SER A 273 3.01 1.75 1.36
N GLU A 274 3.80 0.90 0.72
CA GLU A 274 4.13 -0.46 1.14
C GLU A 274 5.49 -0.49 1.83
N PHE A 275 5.50 -0.50 3.15
CA PHE A 275 6.74 -0.53 3.91
C PHE A 275 7.19 -1.95 4.23
N TRP A 276 8.39 -2.30 3.82
CA TRP A 276 9.09 -3.46 4.36
C TRP A 276 9.87 -3.09 5.61
N VAL A 277 9.57 -3.73 6.72
CA VAL A 277 10.35 -3.65 7.97
C VAL A 277 11.12 -4.94 8.14
N LYS A 278 12.45 -4.88 8.03
CA LYS A 278 13.35 -6.04 8.05
C LYS A 278 14.33 -5.92 9.19
N CYS A 279 14.52 -7.03 9.95
CA CYS A 279 15.44 -7.10 11.07
C CYS A 279 16.39 -8.28 10.92
N GLY A 280 17.68 -8.00 10.87
CA GLY A 280 18.76 -8.99 10.93
C GLY A 280 19.29 -9.14 12.36
N ALA A 281 19.21 -10.34 12.92
CA ALA A 281 19.63 -10.62 14.29
C ALA A 281 20.09 -12.07 14.47
N VAL A 282 20.72 -12.35 15.60
CA VAL A 282 21.02 -13.73 16.06
C VAL A 282 20.01 -14.11 17.13
N ASN A 283 18.85 -14.61 16.68
CA ASN A 283 17.74 -14.96 17.56
C ASN A 283 18.12 -16.03 18.58
N GLY A 284 17.71 -15.87 19.83
CA GLY A 284 17.97 -16.85 20.91
C GLY A 284 19.45 -17.04 21.30
N PHE A 285 20.32 -16.06 20.96
CA PHE A 285 21.74 -16.19 21.25
C PHE A 285 22.00 -16.35 22.74
N SER A 286 22.63 -17.50 23.10
CA SER A 286 23.03 -17.80 24.47
C SER A 286 24.31 -18.64 24.44
N ALA A 287 25.45 -18.00 24.71
CA ALA A 287 26.76 -18.66 24.69
C ALA A 287 27.60 -18.22 25.87
N SER A 288 28.36 -19.17 26.42
CA SER A 288 29.31 -18.97 27.53
C SER A 288 30.76 -18.83 27.05
N THR A 289 31.06 -19.35 25.86
CA THR A 289 32.40 -19.40 25.27
C THR A 289 32.40 -18.99 23.80
N GLU A 290 33.56 -18.50 23.32
CA GLU A 290 33.70 -18.13 21.88
C GLU A 290 33.55 -19.37 20.96
N ALA A 291 33.86 -20.56 21.43
CA ALA A 291 33.71 -21.78 20.63
C ALA A 291 32.22 -22.07 20.27
N GLU A 292 31.30 -21.61 21.08
CA GLU A 292 29.84 -21.78 20.86
C GLU A 292 29.29 -20.86 19.79
N LEU A 293 30.01 -19.79 19.40
CA LEU A 293 29.58 -18.87 18.31
C LEU A 293 29.23 -19.63 17.03
N ARG A 294 29.96 -20.69 16.70
CA ARG A 294 29.72 -21.53 15.52
C ARG A 294 28.38 -22.26 15.51
N LEU A 295 27.68 -22.30 16.64
CA LEU A 295 26.37 -22.95 16.78
C LEU A 295 25.22 -22.02 16.36
N TYR A 296 25.53 -20.76 16.14
CA TYR A 296 24.54 -19.71 15.82
C TYR A 296 24.76 -19.15 14.43
N SER A 297 23.66 -18.79 13.80
CA SER A 297 23.64 -18.08 12.54
C SER A 297 22.66 -16.92 12.65
N PRO A 298 22.91 -15.80 11.96
CA PRO A 298 21.95 -14.73 11.90
C PRO A 298 20.75 -15.15 11.04
N SER A 299 19.61 -14.55 11.31
CA SER A 299 18.40 -14.64 10.49
C SER A 299 17.87 -13.27 10.20
N VAL A 300 17.09 -13.14 9.11
CA VAL A 300 16.33 -11.95 8.78
C VAL A 300 14.86 -12.27 9.00
N THR A 301 14.19 -11.42 9.76
CA THR A 301 12.73 -11.37 9.87
C THR A 301 12.25 -10.17 9.06
N ASP A 302 11.23 -10.35 8.25
CA ASP A 302 10.66 -9.31 7.42
C ASP A 302 9.14 -9.35 7.45
N PHE A 303 8.54 -8.18 7.30
CA PHE A 303 7.11 -8.01 7.08
C PHE A 303 6.84 -6.77 6.26
N MET A 304 5.85 -6.88 5.40
CA MET A 304 5.26 -5.78 4.66
C MET A 304 4.11 -5.17 5.45
N VAL A 305 4.05 -3.86 5.42
CA VAL A 305 2.98 -3.06 6.03
C VAL A 305 2.44 -2.12 4.97
N VAL A 306 1.18 -2.28 4.61
CA VAL A 306 0.48 -1.34 3.72
C VAL A 306 -0.09 -0.21 4.58
N VAL A 307 0.25 1.03 4.24
CA VAL A 307 -0.27 2.24 4.89
C VAL A 307 -1.12 3.03 3.88
N PRO A 308 -2.45 2.86 3.89
CA PRO A 308 -3.35 3.60 3.01
C PRO A 308 -3.19 5.12 3.16
N ARG A 309 -3.41 5.86 2.08
CA ARG A 309 -3.15 7.31 2.02
C ARG A 309 -3.81 8.14 3.12
N LYS A 310 -5.01 7.78 3.54
CA LYS A 310 -5.76 8.47 4.62
C LYS A 310 -5.10 8.40 6.00
N TYR A 311 -4.16 7.48 6.20
CA TYR A 311 -3.47 7.28 7.48
C TYR A 311 -2.16 8.04 7.58
N LEU A 312 -1.89 9.00 6.70
CA LEU A 312 -0.77 9.93 6.87
C LEU A 312 -0.83 10.58 8.25
N ASP A 313 0.31 10.65 8.94
CA ASP A 313 0.45 11.18 10.32
C ASP A 313 -0.43 10.47 11.38
N GLN A 314 -1.01 9.33 11.06
CA GLN A 314 -1.80 8.55 11.99
C GLN A 314 -1.06 7.28 12.40
N LYS A 315 -1.16 6.95 13.69
CA LYS A 315 -0.59 5.73 14.24
C LYS A 315 -1.44 4.53 13.86
N LEU A 316 -0.82 3.55 13.22
CA LEU A 316 -1.39 2.25 12.93
C LEU A 316 -0.82 1.21 13.89
N ASP A 317 -1.70 0.59 14.67
CA ASP A 317 -1.31 -0.43 15.62
C ASP A 317 -0.97 -1.75 14.90
N MET A 318 0.14 -2.36 15.34
CA MET A 318 0.68 -3.60 14.84
C MET A 318 0.86 -4.57 16.01
N ASN A 319 1.01 -5.84 15.72
CA ASN A 319 1.33 -6.80 16.77
C ASN A 319 2.17 -7.95 16.21
N SER A 320 3.24 -7.60 15.50
CA SER A 320 4.11 -8.56 14.79
C SER A 320 5.36 -8.89 15.62
N ILE A 321 5.73 -10.16 15.64
CA ILE A 321 6.92 -10.63 16.36
C ILE A 321 8.14 -10.44 15.47
N ILE A 322 9.08 -9.59 15.89
CA ILE A 322 10.38 -9.42 15.22
C ILE A 322 11.33 -10.55 15.62
N LEU A 323 11.44 -10.81 16.94
CA LEU A 323 12.27 -11.89 17.49
C LEU A 323 11.48 -12.64 18.53
N THR A 324 11.53 -13.97 18.47
CA THR A 324 10.90 -14.85 19.46
C THR A 324 11.69 -14.94 20.75
N ASP A 325 13.02 -14.80 20.66
CA ASP A 325 13.94 -15.02 21.77
C ASP A 325 14.98 -13.90 21.85
N PHE A 326 14.56 -12.73 22.35
CA PHE A 326 15.48 -11.64 22.64
C PHE A 326 16.24 -11.90 23.94
N THR A 327 17.56 -11.97 23.86
CA THR A 327 18.40 -12.29 25.00
C THR A 327 19.27 -11.10 25.45
N ASN A 328 19.73 -11.13 26.70
CA ASN A 328 20.64 -10.11 27.25
C ASN A 328 22.03 -10.10 26.59
N GLN A 329 22.34 -11.11 25.79
CA GLN A 329 23.61 -11.21 25.07
C GLN A 329 23.52 -10.56 23.66
N MET A 330 22.36 -10.13 23.20
CA MET A 330 22.25 -9.31 22.02
C MET A 330 22.85 -7.93 22.29
N ASP A 331 23.59 -7.39 21.33
CA ASP A 331 24.26 -6.09 21.43
C ASP A 331 23.69 -5.09 20.43
N ASN A 332 23.72 -5.41 19.13
CA ASN A 332 23.08 -4.62 18.10
C ASN A 332 22.32 -5.51 17.12
N LEU A 333 21.18 -5.02 16.67
CA LEU A 333 20.35 -5.59 15.62
C LEU A 333 20.44 -4.70 14.38
N ALA A 334 20.44 -5.31 13.19
CA ALA A 334 20.43 -4.58 11.94
C ALA A 334 18.97 -4.38 11.49
N PHE A 335 18.61 -3.16 11.12
CA PHE A 335 17.28 -2.84 10.59
C PHE A 335 17.39 -2.18 9.22
N LEU A 336 16.53 -2.59 8.32
CA LEU A 336 16.29 -1.99 7.04
C LEU A 336 14.79 -1.73 6.89
N ILE A 337 14.44 -0.49 6.56
CA ILE A 337 13.09 -0.07 6.25
C ILE A 337 13.12 0.46 4.82
N THR A 338 12.36 -0.16 3.94
CA THR A 338 12.18 0.28 2.55
C THR A 338 10.71 0.49 2.27
N GLU A 339 10.43 1.32 1.31
CA GLU A 339 9.15 1.36 0.64
C GLU A 339 9.31 0.64 -0.70
N ASP A 340 8.33 -0.19 -1.08
CA ASP A 340 8.43 -1.12 -2.21
C ASP A 340 8.04 -0.44 -3.54
N ASP A 341 9.01 -0.31 -4.42
CA ASP A 341 8.84 0.14 -5.81
C ASP A 341 9.16 -0.99 -6.82
N GLY A 342 9.32 -2.22 -6.30
CA GLY A 342 9.66 -3.39 -7.09
C GLY A 342 11.09 -3.38 -7.63
N GLY A 343 11.31 -4.03 -8.77
CA GLY A 343 12.61 -4.09 -9.41
C GLY A 343 13.33 -5.41 -9.19
N THR A 344 14.66 -5.43 -9.38
CA THR A 344 15.49 -6.62 -9.21
C THR A 344 15.99 -6.74 -7.79
N GLN A 345 16.03 -7.97 -7.28
CA GLN A 345 16.49 -8.24 -5.92
C GLN A 345 17.96 -7.85 -5.72
N SER A 346 18.23 -7.12 -4.67
CA SER A 346 19.53 -6.70 -4.16
C SER A 346 19.68 -7.08 -2.70
N SER A 347 20.77 -6.73 -2.04
CA SER A 347 20.94 -6.93 -0.60
C SER A 347 21.81 -5.87 0.06
N TRP A 348 21.46 -5.53 1.29
CA TRP A 348 22.31 -4.72 2.15
C TRP A 348 23.14 -5.60 3.07
N LYS A 349 24.48 -5.56 2.87
CA LYS A 349 25.45 -6.25 3.74
C LYS A 349 25.69 -5.45 5.00
N CYS A 350 25.39 -6.04 6.13
CA CYS A 350 25.50 -5.44 7.45
C CYS A 350 25.97 -6.48 8.49
N SER A 351 25.89 -6.14 9.76
CA SER A 351 26.19 -7.09 10.83
C SER A 351 25.21 -6.95 11.99
N ALA A 352 24.86 -8.09 12.60
CA ALA A 352 24.27 -8.16 13.93
C ALA A 352 25.36 -8.48 14.93
N THR A 353 25.32 -7.93 16.14
CA THR A 353 26.35 -8.17 17.16
C THR A 353 25.77 -8.77 18.44
N VAL A 354 26.53 -9.63 19.04
CA VAL A 354 26.23 -10.29 20.32
C VAL A 354 27.38 -10.13 21.31
N LYS A 355 27.11 -10.32 22.59
CA LYS A 355 28.12 -10.25 23.65
C LYS A 355 28.31 -11.59 24.35
N ILE A 356 29.59 -11.97 24.55
CA ILE A 356 29.97 -12.99 25.51
C ILE A 356 30.83 -12.30 26.59
N LYS A 357 30.26 -12.17 27.78
CA LYS A 357 30.84 -11.36 28.87
C LYS A 357 30.94 -9.88 28.43
N SER A 358 32.16 -9.33 28.31
CA SER A 358 32.42 -7.95 27.93
C SER A 358 32.88 -7.79 26.47
N LYS A 359 32.91 -8.86 25.67
CA LYS A 359 33.46 -8.85 24.30
C LYS A 359 32.32 -9.02 23.30
N SER A 360 32.24 -8.11 22.32
CA SER A 360 31.26 -8.17 21.24
C SER A 360 31.79 -8.97 20.05
N TYR A 361 30.89 -9.68 19.37
CA TYR A 361 31.16 -10.51 18.19
C TYR A 361 30.13 -10.18 17.12
N GLY A 362 30.59 -9.93 15.88
CA GLY A 362 29.76 -9.64 14.72
C GLY A 362 29.41 -10.92 13.97
N PHE A 363 28.18 -10.94 13.45
CA PHE A 363 27.68 -11.90 12.48
C PHE A 363 27.29 -11.14 11.22
N ASP A 364 27.85 -11.56 10.09
CA ASP A 364 27.49 -10.96 8.81
C ASP A 364 26.04 -11.30 8.45
N VAL A 365 25.28 -10.30 8.03
CA VAL A 365 23.87 -10.41 7.65
C VAL A 365 23.70 -9.78 6.28
N ASP A 366 23.01 -10.48 5.38
CA ASP A 366 22.57 -9.96 4.10
C ASP A 366 21.05 -9.75 4.16
N ILE A 367 20.60 -8.50 4.21
CA ILE A 367 19.17 -8.15 4.23
C ILE A 367 18.72 -7.86 2.80
N PRO A 368 17.79 -8.65 2.21
CA PRO A 368 17.33 -8.47 0.85
C PRO A 368 16.41 -7.23 0.74
N TYR A 369 16.46 -6.55 -0.41
CA TYR A 369 15.54 -5.50 -0.84
C TYR A 369 15.54 -5.42 -2.37
N ASN A 370 14.62 -4.69 -2.99
CA ASN A 370 14.61 -4.49 -4.43
C ASN A 370 15.35 -3.19 -4.82
N GLU A 371 16.00 -3.17 -5.99
CA GLU A 371 16.85 -2.03 -6.39
C GLU A 371 16.10 -0.71 -6.57
N LYS A 372 14.79 -0.79 -6.83
CA LYS A 372 13.97 0.40 -6.98
C LYS A 372 13.37 0.89 -5.66
N ASP A 373 13.38 0.04 -4.61
CA ASP A 373 12.80 0.40 -3.33
C ASP A 373 13.43 1.69 -2.79
N ASP A 374 12.60 2.61 -2.33
CA ASP A 374 13.04 3.77 -1.57
C ASP A 374 13.55 3.32 -0.19
N ILE A 375 14.84 3.55 0.07
CA ILE A 375 15.41 3.26 1.40
C ILE A 375 14.98 4.35 2.37
N VAL A 376 13.94 4.06 3.16
CA VAL A 376 13.43 4.96 4.20
C VAL A 376 14.44 5.12 5.33
N TRP A 377 15.00 4.00 5.80
CA TRP A 377 16.05 3.99 6.81
C TRP A 377 16.80 2.66 6.82
N ARG A 378 18.08 2.72 7.19
CA ARG A 378 18.90 1.53 7.47
C ARG A 378 19.95 1.84 8.52
N GLY A 379 20.20 0.88 9.38
CA GLY A 379 21.22 1.05 10.43
C GLY A 379 21.21 -0.07 11.46
N GLN A 380 21.96 0.14 12.53
CA GLN A 380 22.00 -0.76 13.68
C GLN A 380 21.31 -0.10 14.88
N LEU A 381 20.47 -0.84 15.56
CA LEU A 381 19.87 -0.44 16.83
C LEU A 381 20.50 -1.26 17.97
N SER A 382 20.95 -0.56 19.01
CA SER A 382 21.46 -1.22 20.21
C SER A 382 20.33 -1.96 20.92
N ALA A 383 20.62 -3.14 21.45
CA ALA A 383 19.68 -3.88 22.29
C ALA A 383 19.18 -3.05 23.48
N SER A 384 20.01 -2.13 24.00
CA SER A 384 19.60 -1.20 25.07
C SER A 384 18.49 -0.22 24.66
N PHE A 385 18.34 0.10 23.36
CA PHE A 385 17.24 0.89 22.88
C PHE A 385 15.89 0.23 23.20
N PHE A 386 15.76 -1.06 22.93
CA PHE A 386 14.54 -1.83 23.19
C PHE A 386 14.28 -2.12 24.68
N GLN A 387 15.27 -1.90 25.54
CA GLN A 387 15.19 -2.14 26.98
C GLN A 387 14.97 -0.87 27.81
N SER A 388 14.91 0.28 27.16
CA SER A 388 14.86 1.57 27.84
C SER A 388 13.50 1.86 28.50
N GLU A 389 12.42 1.37 27.88
CA GLU A 389 11.03 1.58 28.33
C GLU A 389 10.19 0.34 27.95
N ASP A 390 8.97 0.24 28.47
CA ASP A 390 8.05 -0.86 28.13
C ASP A 390 7.67 -0.85 26.64
N VAL A 391 7.43 0.36 26.11
CA VAL A 391 7.26 0.64 24.68
C VAL A 391 8.22 1.73 24.28
N VAL A 392 9.12 1.45 23.35
CA VAL A 392 10.08 2.44 22.84
C VAL A 392 9.65 2.91 21.47
N SER A 393 9.77 4.21 21.24
CA SER A 393 9.46 4.86 19.98
C SER A 393 10.71 5.47 19.35
N GLY A 394 10.84 5.35 18.03
CA GLY A 394 11.92 5.96 17.27
C GLY A 394 11.45 6.48 15.92
N ARG A 395 12.03 7.62 15.48
CA ARG A 395 11.84 8.12 14.12
C ARG A 395 12.94 7.55 13.22
N PHE A 396 12.51 6.91 12.14
CA PHE A 396 13.35 6.25 11.15
C PHE A 396 13.06 6.84 9.77
N GLY A 397 13.79 7.88 9.40
CA GLY A 397 13.49 8.64 8.17
C GLY A 397 12.10 9.29 8.26
N ASP A 398 11.22 8.87 7.37
CA ASP A 398 9.85 9.38 7.27
C ASP A 398 8.80 8.44 7.89
N VAL A 399 9.23 7.52 8.76
CA VAL A 399 8.32 6.72 9.59
C VAL A 399 8.69 6.82 11.06
N VAL A 400 7.69 6.68 11.94
CA VAL A 400 7.88 6.45 13.37
C VAL A 400 7.45 5.03 13.67
N LEU A 401 8.34 4.25 14.31
CA LEU A 401 8.05 2.87 14.72
C LEU A 401 8.06 2.75 16.23
N GLU A 402 7.17 1.93 16.76
CA GLU A 402 7.14 1.57 18.18
C GLU A 402 7.44 0.08 18.35
N PHE A 403 8.20 -0.23 19.38
CA PHE A 403 8.62 -1.59 19.74
C PHE A 403 8.36 -1.87 21.22
N ALA A 404 8.14 -3.13 21.56
CA ALA A 404 8.04 -3.59 22.94
C ALA A 404 8.80 -4.89 23.14
N LEU A 405 9.33 -5.10 24.36
CA LEU A 405 9.86 -6.39 24.82
C LEU A 405 8.86 -7.05 25.77
N GLU A 406 8.21 -8.12 25.33
CA GLU A 406 7.19 -8.88 26.07
C GLU A 406 7.70 -10.26 26.54
#